data_079004e303186b5af29903d93ad8c286
#
_entry.id   079004e303186b5af29903d93ad8c286
#
_cell.length_a   1.000
_cell.length_b   1.000
_cell.length_c   1.000
_cell.angle_alpha   90.00
_cell.angle_beta   90.00
_cell.angle_gamma   90.00
#
_symmetry.space_group_name_H-M   'P 1'
#
loop_
_entity.id
_entity.type
_entity.pdbx_description
1 polymer ?
#
loop_
_entity_poly.entity_id
_entity_poly.type
_entity_poly.pdbx_seq_one_letter_code
_entity_poly.pdbx_strand_id
1 'polypeptide(L)'
;MQFYYQDFYAALPGFIGVDAVREALAAPSAVTAAGELPACPAPVMLRRRLTSLGKLVASALAAVQLRNEEPFVVASSWGDSGKSCQLVSEMTATGDVSPAGFTSSVHNAASGAAGIWLKNHAPAPAVSAGNFTTEAGLTESFLQLQTSESVVLVRAEAPLPDVWDHPAHERLAPAVPYIWALRLTRQPSQTGFSLTPTATVGAAAVTDPLFSDLTFLLSDAQQWLHTEGERGWLWQK
;
A
#
# COMPACT_ATOMS: atom_id res chain seq x y z
N MET A 1 -6.78 -8.51 16.71
CA MET A 1 -5.89 -9.33 15.87
C MET A 1 -4.45 -9.09 16.31
N GLN A 2 -3.66 -10.13 16.49
CA GLN A 2 -2.24 -10.02 16.82
C GLN A 2 -1.42 -10.34 15.58
N PHE A 3 -0.42 -9.52 15.29
CA PHE A 3 0.49 -9.65 14.16
C PHE A 3 1.93 -9.72 14.66
N TYR A 4 2.72 -10.57 14.01
CA TYR A 4 4.17 -10.61 14.11
C TYR A 4 4.74 -10.45 12.70
N TYR A 5 5.91 -9.83 12.55
CA TYR A 5 6.54 -9.69 11.24
C TYR A 5 8.04 -9.95 11.29
N GLN A 6 8.59 -10.38 10.17
CA GLN A 6 10.01 -10.74 10.03
C GLN A 6 10.75 -9.78 9.13
N ASP A 7 10.15 -9.44 7.98
CA ASP A 7 10.75 -8.56 6.99
C ASP A 7 9.91 -7.29 6.87
N PHE A 8 10.61 -6.16 6.81
CA PHE A 8 10.00 -4.87 6.59
C PHE A 8 10.75 -4.12 5.49
N TYR A 9 10.04 -3.66 4.50
CA TYR A 9 10.53 -2.78 3.46
C TYR A 9 9.68 -1.52 3.40
N ALA A 10 10.29 -0.36 3.18
CA ALA A 10 9.59 0.90 2.97
C ALA A 10 10.35 1.77 1.98
N ALA A 11 9.63 2.58 1.21
CA ALA A 11 10.23 3.60 0.36
C ALA A 11 9.30 4.80 0.17
N LEU A 12 9.90 5.97 0.18
CA LEU A 12 9.37 7.27 -0.21
C LEU A 12 10.27 7.84 -1.30
N PRO A 13 9.82 8.83 -2.11
CA PRO A 13 10.68 9.46 -3.10
C PRO A 13 11.96 10.03 -2.49
N GLY A 14 13.10 9.56 -2.95
CA GLY A 14 14.43 9.91 -2.43
C GLY A 14 14.89 9.12 -1.20
N PHE A 15 14.02 8.29 -0.60
CA PHE A 15 14.30 7.54 0.63
C PHE A 15 13.92 6.08 0.43
N ILE A 16 14.91 5.21 0.25
CA ILE A 16 14.70 3.79 -0.04
C ILE A 16 15.27 2.95 1.11
N GLY A 17 14.44 2.11 1.70
CA GLY A 17 14.76 1.28 2.86
C GLY A 17 14.28 1.89 4.17
N VAL A 18 14.12 1.04 5.17
CA VAL A 18 13.47 1.36 6.46
C VAL A 18 14.17 2.51 7.19
N ASP A 19 15.50 2.52 7.23
CA ASP A 19 16.23 3.56 7.97
C ASP A 19 16.14 4.93 7.28
N ALA A 20 16.29 4.97 5.95
CA ALA A 20 16.12 6.20 5.18
C ALA A 20 14.70 6.76 5.31
N VAL A 21 13.69 5.90 5.28
CA VAL A 21 12.29 6.31 5.47
C VAL A 21 12.05 6.81 6.89
N ARG A 22 12.65 6.20 7.92
CA ARG A 22 12.55 6.69 9.30
C ARG A 22 13.12 8.11 9.45
N GLU A 23 14.25 8.39 8.80
CA GLU A 23 14.82 9.74 8.74
C GLU A 23 13.89 10.73 8.04
N ALA A 24 13.30 10.33 6.90
CA ALA A 24 12.34 11.14 6.16
C ALA A 24 11.09 11.50 6.98
N LEU A 25 10.56 10.55 7.75
CA LEU A 25 9.40 10.78 8.62
C LEU A 25 9.69 11.73 9.79
N ALA A 26 10.94 11.84 10.22
CA ALA A 26 11.37 12.84 11.20
C ALA A 26 11.43 14.26 10.60
N ALA A 27 11.54 14.39 9.27
CA ALA A 27 11.57 15.66 8.54
C ALA A 27 10.69 15.56 7.26
N PRO A 28 9.35 15.45 7.38
CA PRO A 28 8.46 15.14 6.24
C PRO A 28 8.55 16.15 5.07
N SER A 29 8.95 17.40 5.34
CA SER A 29 9.16 18.42 4.30
C SER A 29 10.31 18.09 3.32
N ALA A 30 11.19 17.15 3.67
CA ALA A 30 12.24 16.68 2.78
C ALA A 30 11.71 15.71 1.69
N VAL A 31 10.54 15.12 1.89
CA VAL A 31 9.93 14.21 0.93
C VAL A 31 9.25 15.02 -0.18
N THR A 32 9.75 14.93 -1.39
CA THR A 32 9.21 15.63 -2.55
C THR A 32 8.90 14.68 -3.69
N ALA A 33 7.95 15.02 -4.55
CA ALA A 33 7.59 14.20 -5.70
C ALA A 33 8.73 14.01 -6.72
N ALA A 34 9.76 14.85 -6.68
CA ALA A 34 10.93 14.77 -7.56
C ALA A 34 11.99 13.75 -7.08
N GLY A 35 11.84 13.17 -5.88
CA GLY A 35 12.76 12.16 -5.37
C GLY A 35 12.72 10.86 -6.20
N GLU A 36 13.84 10.15 -6.21
CA GLU A 36 13.96 8.87 -6.92
C GLU A 36 13.07 7.81 -6.24
N LEU A 37 12.36 7.04 -7.06
CA LEU A 37 11.57 5.89 -6.62
C LEU A 37 12.39 4.59 -6.70
N PRO A 38 12.03 3.56 -5.92
CA PRO A 38 12.74 2.28 -6.00
C PRO A 38 12.66 1.71 -7.42
N ALA A 39 13.79 1.20 -7.89
CA ALA A 39 13.89 0.57 -9.20
C ALA A 39 12.97 -0.65 -9.27
N CYS A 40 12.16 -0.72 -10.32
CA CYS A 40 11.34 -1.90 -10.56
C CYS A 40 12.21 -3.02 -11.17
N PRO A 41 12.38 -4.16 -10.50
CA PRO A 41 13.25 -5.25 -10.93
C PRO A 41 12.62 -6.15 -12.01
N ALA A 42 11.36 -5.93 -12.35
CA ALA A 42 10.68 -6.70 -13.38
C ALA A 42 11.38 -6.60 -14.75
N PRO A 43 11.34 -7.66 -15.59
CA PRO A 43 11.90 -7.63 -16.93
C PRO A 43 11.34 -6.46 -17.76
N VAL A 44 12.16 -5.91 -18.66
CA VAL A 44 11.85 -4.70 -19.44
C VAL A 44 10.48 -4.76 -20.12
N MET A 45 10.12 -5.91 -20.71
CA MET A 45 8.84 -6.10 -21.40
C MET A 45 7.64 -5.99 -20.46
N LEU A 46 7.75 -6.52 -19.25
CA LEU A 46 6.70 -6.39 -18.24
C LEU A 46 6.69 -4.99 -17.65
N ARG A 47 7.87 -4.46 -17.29
CA ARG A 47 8.01 -3.12 -16.71
C ARG A 47 7.38 -2.01 -17.55
N ARG A 48 7.40 -2.15 -18.89
CA ARG A 48 6.73 -1.22 -19.82
C ARG A 48 5.21 -1.26 -19.74
N ARG A 49 4.64 -2.37 -19.25
CA ARG A 49 3.18 -2.57 -19.11
C ARG A 49 2.68 -2.24 -17.70
N LEU A 50 3.59 -2.18 -16.73
CA LEU A 50 3.24 -1.83 -15.36
C LEU A 50 2.99 -0.33 -15.24
N THR A 51 1.93 0.00 -14.54
CA THR A 51 1.64 1.36 -14.06
C THR A 51 2.63 1.79 -12.99
N SER A 52 2.55 3.04 -12.53
CA SER A 52 3.38 3.51 -11.42
C SER A 52 3.17 2.68 -10.16
N LEU A 53 1.91 2.41 -9.81
CA LEU A 53 1.57 1.54 -8.67
C LEU A 53 2.11 0.12 -8.86
N GLY A 54 1.92 -0.45 -10.04
CA GLY A 54 2.43 -1.80 -10.35
C GLY A 54 3.95 -1.92 -10.23
N LYS A 55 4.71 -0.87 -10.58
CA LYS A 55 6.18 -0.83 -10.39
C LYS A 55 6.57 -0.78 -8.92
N LEU A 56 5.85 0.00 -8.11
CA LEU A 56 6.06 0.05 -6.67
C LEU A 56 5.81 -1.33 -6.03
N VAL A 57 4.65 -1.94 -6.32
CA VAL A 57 4.32 -3.28 -5.80
C VAL A 57 5.38 -4.31 -6.19
N ALA A 58 5.84 -4.32 -7.45
CA ALA A 58 6.90 -5.22 -7.90
C ALA A 58 8.22 -4.98 -7.15
N SER A 59 8.58 -3.72 -6.88
CA SER A 59 9.81 -3.39 -6.14
C SER A 59 9.74 -3.89 -4.69
N ALA A 60 8.60 -3.73 -4.02
CA ALA A 60 8.43 -4.16 -2.63
C ALA A 60 8.44 -5.69 -2.49
N LEU A 61 7.70 -6.40 -3.36
CA LEU A 61 7.69 -7.87 -3.34
C LEU A 61 9.08 -8.47 -3.59
N ALA A 62 9.87 -7.84 -4.47
CA ALA A 62 11.25 -8.25 -4.68
C ALA A 62 12.14 -7.91 -3.48
N ALA A 63 11.97 -6.75 -2.85
CA ALA A 63 12.76 -6.33 -1.70
C ALA A 63 12.56 -7.25 -0.49
N VAL A 64 11.32 -7.68 -0.22
CA VAL A 64 11.02 -8.67 0.82
C VAL A 64 11.26 -10.11 0.34
N GLN A 65 11.72 -10.32 -0.90
CA GLN A 65 11.99 -11.64 -1.48
C GLN A 65 10.76 -12.57 -1.33
N LEU A 66 9.64 -12.19 -1.96
CA LEU A 66 8.42 -13.00 -1.93
C LEU A 66 8.75 -14.47 -2.22
N ARG A 67 8.36 -15.37 -1.32
CA ARG A 67 8.66 -16.80 -1.44
C ARG A 67 7.72 -17.46 -2.44
N ASN A 68 8.10 -18.62 -2.96
CA ASN A 68 7.23 -19.40 -3.82
C ASN A 68 5.96 -19.83 -3.06
N GLU A 69 4.80 -19.71 -3.71
CA GLU A 69 3.48 -20.03 -3.15
C GLU A 69 3.16 -19.30 -1.83
N GLU A 70 3.83 -18.18 -1.54
CA GLU A 70 3.52 -17.30 -0.40
C GLU A 70 2.40 -16.34 -0.80
N PRO A 71 1.26 -16.31 -0.08
CA PRO A 71 0.21 -15.34 -0.33
C PRO A 71 0.69 -13.90 -0.11
N PHE A 72 0.13 -12.98 -0.88
CA PHE A 72 0.37 -11.56 -0.65
C PHE A 72 -0.88 -10.73 -0.88
N VAL A 73 -1.03 -9.67 -0.11
CA VAL A 73 -2.16 -8.73 -0.18
C VAL A 73 -1.64 -7.39 -0.66
N VAL A 74 -2.29 -6.80 -1.65
CA VAL A 74 -1.99 -5.42 -2.08
C VAL A 74 -3.10 -4.50 -1.56
N ALA A 75 -2.75 -3.59 -0.67
CA ALA A 75 -3.65 -2.60 -0.11
C ALA A 75 -3.37 -1.22 -0.72
N SER A 76 -4.36 -0.65 -1.42
CA SER A 76 -4.29 0.68 -2.00
C SER A 76 -5.67 1.33 -1.93
N SER A 77 -5.76 2.55 -1.42
CA SER A 77 -7.03 3.27 -1.32
C SER A 77 -7.57 3.65 -2.70
N TRP A 78 -6.69 3.98 -3.62
CA TRP A 78 -7.02 4.56 -4.91
C TRP A 78 -6.64 3.69 -6.11
N GLY A 79 -5.83 2.65 -5.91
CA GLY A 79 -5.35 1.78 -6.97
C GLY A 79 -4.67 2.57 -8.10
N ASP A 80 -4.93 2.18 -9.33
CA ASP A 80 -4.43 2.85 -10.53
C ASP A 80 -5.40 3.93 -11.08
N SER A 81 -5.86 4.84 -10.20
CA SER A 81 -6.78 5.92 -10.58
C SER A 81 -6.25 6.78 -11.73
N GLY A 82 -4.94 7.03 -11.81
CA GLY A 82 -4.32 7.72 -12.93
C GLY A 82 -4.56 7.02 -14.28
N LYS A 83 -4.46 5.68 -14.30
CA LYS A 83 -4.76 4.89 -15.49
C LYS A 83 -6.24 4.91 -15.84
N SER A 84 -7.10 4.84 -14.84
CA SER A 84 -8.56 4.93 -15.03
C SER A 84 -8.95 6.29 -15.62
N CYS A 85 -8.41 7.39 -15.10
CA CYS A 85 -8.64 8.73 -15.65
C CYS A 85 -8.15 8.87 -17.08
N GLN A 86 -6.97 8.33 -17.41
CA GLN A 86 -6.46 8.31 -18.77
C GLN A 86 -7.45 7.61 -19.72
N LEU A 87 -7.95 6.42 -19.34
CA LEU A 87 -8.89 5.66 -20.15
C LEU A 87 -10.22 6.41 -20.38
N VAL A 88 -10.76 7.05 -19.33
CA VAL A 88 -11.97 7.87 -19.47
C VAL A 88 -11.73 9.03 -20.43
N SER A 89 -10.59 9.70 -20.34
CA SER A 89 -10.22 10.78 -21.26
C SER A 89 -10.07 10.29 -22.70
N GLU A 90 -9.43 9.15 -22.93
CA GLU A 90 -9.29 8.52 -24.24
C GLU A 90 -10.68 8.16 -24.82
N MET A 91 -11.53 7.52 -24.03
CA MET A 91 -12.90 7.18 -24.43
C MET A 91 -13.72 8.43 -24.80
N THR A 92 -13.59 9.49 -24.04
CA THR A 92 -14.31 10.75 -24.32
C THR A 92 -13.83 11.40 -25.62
N ALA A 93 -12.53 11.30 -25.93
CA ALA A 93 -11.95 11.91 -27.12
C ALA A 93 -12.15 11.08 -28.40
N THR A 94 -12.15 9.75 -28.30
CA THR A 94 -12.12 8.85 -29.47
C THR A 94 -13.37 7.98 -29.64
N GLY A 95 -14.18 7.83 -28.59
CA GLY A 95 -15.28 6.87 -28.50
C GLY A 95 -14.83 5.43 -28.28
N ASP A 96 -13.53 5.19 -28.11
CA ASP A 96 -12.93 3.86 -28.01
C ASP A 96 -12.10 3.70 -26.73
N VAL A 97 -11.97 2.45 -26.25
CA VAL A 97 -11.14 2.11 -25.09
C VAL A 97 -10.23 0.94 -25.43
N SER A 98 -8.94 1.11 -25.19
CA SER A 98 -7.97 0.02 -25.34
C SER A 98 -8.27 -1.13 -24.39
N PRO A 99 -8.53 -2.38 -24.84
CA PRO A 99 -8.72 -3.54 -23.97
C PRO A 99 -7.52 -3.80 -23.06
N ALA A 100 -6.30 -3.62 -23.57
CA ALA A 100 -5.08 -3.76 -22.79
C ALA A 100 -4.96 -2.65 -21.73
N GLY A 101 -5.36 -1.41 -22.06
CA GLY A 101 -5.45 -0.30 -21.12
C GLY A 101 -6.45 -0.61 -20.00
N PHE A 102 -7.65 -1.07 -20.35
CA PHE A 102 -8.67 -1.46 -19.39
C PHE A 102 -8.18 -2.55 -18.44
N THR A 103 -7.54 -3.61 -18.94
CA THR A 103 -6.98 -4.69 -18.12
C THR A 103 -5.94 -4.18 -17.10
N SER A 104 -5.21 -3.11 -17.42
CA SER A 104 -4.22 -2.52 -16.50
C SER A 104 -4.78 -1.49 -15.53
N SER A 105 -6.06 -1.11 -15.63
CA SER A 105 -6.69 -0.10 -14.78
C SER A 105 -7.46 -0.70 -13.59
N VAL A 106 -7.74 -1.99 -13.61
CA VAL A 106 -8.47 -2.65 -12.52
C VAL A 106 -7.62 -2.74 -11.26
N HIS A 107 -8.25 -2.67 -10.09
CA HIS A 107 -7.57 -2.56 -8.80
C HIS A 107 -6.56 -3.69 -8.53
N ASN A 108 -6.83 -4.90 -9.01
CA ASN A 108 -5.94 -6.06 -8.85
C ASN A 108 -4.91 -6.22 -10.00
N ALA A 109 -4.77 -5.26 -10.91
CA ALA A 109 -3.82 -5.37 -12.02
C ALA A 109 -2.37 -5.49 -11.54
N ALA A 110 -2.01 -4.73 -10.48
CA ALA A 110 -0.68 -4.75 -9.91
C ALA A 110 -0.34 -6.12 -9.29
N SER A 111 -1.26 -6.69 -8.48
CA SER A 111 -1.06 -8.01 -7.86
C SER A 111 -1.05 -9.13 -8.90
N GLY A 112 -1.95 -9.10 -9.89
CA GLY A 112 -1.98 -10.08 -10.96
C GLY A 112 -0.70 -10.08 -11.81
N ALA A 113 -0.21 -8.91 -12.21
CA ALA A 113 1.03 -8.79 -12.96
C ALA A 113 2.26 -9.28 -12.17
N ALA A 114 2.31 -8.97 -10.86
CA ALA A 114 3.37 -9.44 -9.98
C ALA A 114 3.34 -10.97 -9.81
N GLY A 115 2.16 -11.57 -9.62
CA GLY A 115 1.99 -13.02 -9.52
C GLY A 115 2.49 -13.75 -10.78
N ILE A 116 2.12 -13.24 -11.96
CA ILE A 116 2.60 -13.80 -13.24
C ILE A 116 4.14 -13.71 -13.35
N TRP A 117 4.70 -12.56 -13.03
CA TRP A 117 6.16 -12.36 -13.10
C TRP A 117 6.93 -13.25 -12.15
N LEU A 118 6.48 -13.32 -10.90
CA LEU A 118 7.12 -14.11 -9.84
C LEU A 118 6.78 -15.60 -9.92
N LYS A 119 5.90 -16.00 -10.87
CA LYS A 119 5.35 -17.35 -10.99
C LYS A 119 4.73 -17.83 -9.67
N ASN A 120 4.12 -16.93 -8.96
CA ASN A 120 3.45 -17.22 -7.70
C ASN A 120 1.95 -17.44 -7.97
N HIS A 121 1.44 -18.60 -7.59
CA HIS A 121 0.04 -19.01 -7.78
C HIS A 121 -0.78 -18.93 -6.49
N ALA A 122 -0.17 -18.48 -5.40
CA ALA A 122 -0.87 -18.25 -4.14
C ALA A 122 -1.89 -17.11 -4.25
N PRO A 123 -2.86 -17.01 -3.34
CA PRO A 123 -3.80 -15.90 -3.30
C PRO A 123 -3.10 -14.53 -3.28
N ALA A 124 -3.58 -13.61 -4.11
CA ALA A 124 -3.02 -12.27 -4.27
C ALA A 124 -4.13 -11.20 -4.38
N PRO A 125 -5.01 -11.06 -3.37
CA PRO A 125 -6.08 -10.09 -3.40
C PRO A 125 -5.56 -8.65 -3.39
N ALA A 126 -6.37 -7.75 -3.96
CA ALA A 126 -6.22 -6.32 -3.83
C ALA A 126 -7.39 -5.77 -3.01
N VAL A 127 -7.10 -4.95 -2.00
CA VAL A 127 -8.10 -4.42 -1.07
C VAL A 127 -8.06 -2.90 -1.02
N SER A 128 -9.25 -2.30 -0.82
CA SER A 128 -9.44 -0.88 -0.59
C SER A 128 -10.57 -0.69 0.42
N ALA A 129 -10.39 0.25 1.34
CA ALA A 129 -11.40 0.61 2.35
C ALA A 129 -11.29 2.10 2.75
N GLY A 130 -11.00 2.98 1.79
CA GLY A 130 -10.81 4.40 2.05
C GLY A 130 -9.69 4.65 3.06
N ASN A 131 -9.98 5.39 4.12
CA ASN A 131 -8.98 5.70 5.17
C ASN A 131 -8.52 4.44 5.92
N PHE A 132 -9.35 3.41 6.03
CA PHE A 132 -9.02 2.16 6.71
C PHE A 132 -8.41 1.09 5.79
N THR A 133 -7.82 1.48 4.67
CA THR A 133 -7.25 0.54 3.70
C THR A 133 -6.13 -0.31 4.29
N THR A 134 -5.29 0.25 5.15
CA THR A 134 -4.23 -0.49 5.83
C THR A 134 -4.80 -1.56 6.76
N GLU A 135 -5.82 -1.21 7.56
CA GLU A 135 -6.50 -2.13 8.47
C GLU A 135 -7.26 -3.23 7.72
N ALA A 136 -7.86 -2.89 6.57
CA ALA A 136 -8.47 -3.88 5.68
C ALA A 136 -7.43 -4.86 5.11
N GLY A 137 -6.27 -4.36 4.68
CA GLY A 137 -5.14 -5.19 4.24
C GLY A 137 -4.62 -6.11 5.34
N LEU A 138 -4.50 -5.59 6.57
CA LEU A 138 -4.13 -6.38 7.74
C LEU A 138 -5.19 -7.43 8.08
N THR A 139 -6.48 -7.08 8.00
CA THR A 139 -7.58 -8.03 8.25
C THR A 139 -7.57 -9.17 7.23
N GLU A 140 -7.40 -8.85 5.95
CA GLU A 140 -7.26 -9.86 4.89
C GLU A 140 -6.03 -10.75 5.12
N SER A 141 -4.90 -10.14 5.45
CA SER A 141 -3.67 -10.89 5.77
C SER A 141 -3.86 -11.81 6.99
N PHE A 142 -4.57 -11.36 8.01
CA PHE A 142 -4.90 -12.17 9.19
C PHE A 142 -5.74 -13.40 8.82
N LEU A 143 -6.71 -13.24 7.90
CA LEU A 143 -7.51 -14.37 7.41
C LEU A 143 -6.67 -15.37 6.63
N GLN A 144 -5.78 -14.91 5.75
CA GLN A 144 -4.89 -15.78 5.00
C GLN A 144 -3.86 -16.50 5.89
N LEU A 145 -3.41 -15.85 6.97
CA LEU A 145 -2.55 -16.49 7.98
C LEU A 145 -3.23 -17.67 8.69
N GLN A 146 -4.56 -17.84 8.59
CA GLN A 146 -5.22 -19.04 9.19
C GLN A 146 -4.82 -20.33 8.43
N THR A 147 -4.43 -20.21 7.18
CA THR A 147 -4.09 -21.36 6.30
C THR A 147 -2.65 -21.30 5.78
N SER A 148 -1.91 -20.21 6.03
CA SER A 148 -0.54 -20.01 5.55
C SER A 148 0.40 -19.70 6.72
N GLU A 149 1.68 -20.04 6.59
CA GLU A 149 2.70 -19.74 7.62
C GLU A 149 3.08 -18.26 7.63
N SER A 150 3.10 -17.64 6.45
CA SER A 150 3.38 -16.22 6.26
C SER A 150 2.53 -15.63 5.13
N VAL A 151 2.34 -14.31 5.17
CA VAL A 151 1.66 -13.52 4.15
C VAL A 151 2.41 -12.20 4.00
N VAL A 152 2.65 -11.76 2.78
CA VAL A 152 3.22 -10.42 2.54
C VAL A 152 2.09 -9.42 2.35
N LEU A 153 1.99 -8.41 3.23
CA LEU A 153 1.14 -7.25 3.01
C LEU A 153 1.97 -6.16 2.36
N VAL A 154 1.49 -5.68 1.22
CA VAL A 154 2.04 -4.51 0.50
C VAL A 154 1.03 -3.38 0.59
N ARG A 155 1.40 -2.27 1.19
CA ARG A 155 0.66 -1.01 1.19
C ARG A 155 1.32 -0.06 0.21
N ALA A 156 0.59 0.36 -0.81
CA ALA A 156 1.14 1.21 -1.85
C ALA A 156 0.12 2.24 -2.33
N GLU A 157 0.58 3.47 -2.56
CA GLU A 157 -0.21 4.52 -3.18
C GLU A 157 0.60 5.25 -4.26
N ALA A 158 -0.09 5.63 -5.32
CA ALA A 158 0.37 6.61 -6.28
C ALA A 158 -0.41 7.92 -6.10
N PRO A 159 0.17 9.08 -6.43
CA PRO A 159 -0.56 10.35 -6.39
C PRO A 159 -1.80 10.29 -7.26
N LEU A 160 -2.86 10.93 -6.82
CA LEU A 160 -4.03 11.13 -7.67
C LEU A 160 -3.70 12.06 -8.83
N PRO A 161 -4.29 11.85 -10.01
CA PRO A 161 -4.12 12.78 -11.13
C PRO A 161 -4.83 14.11 -10.85
N ASP A 162 -4.29 15.20 -11.41
CA ASP A 162 -4.76 16.58 -11.19
C ASP A 162 -6.25 16.80 -11.48
N VAL A 163 -6.83 15.98 -12.36
CA VAL A 163 -8.27 16.00 -12.67
C VAL A 163 -9.15 15.70 -11.45
N TRP A 164 -8.57 15.11 -10.42
CA TRP A 164 -9.22 14.82 -9.13
C TRP A 164 -9.01 15.92 -8.09
N ASP A 165 -8.54 17.08 -8.55
CA ASP A 165 -8.31 18.26 -7.69
C ASP A 165 -9.64 18.75 -7.09
N HIS A 166 -9.98 18.16 -5.94
CA HIS A 166 -11.13 18.52 -5.13
C HIS A 166 -10.67 18.69 -3.68
N PRO A 167 -11.04 19.77 -2.99
CA PRO A 167 -10.58 20.05 -1.62
C PRO A 167 -10.81 18.92 -0.61
N ALA A 168 -11.79 18.03 -0.86
CA ALA A 168 -11.99 16.83 -0.06
C ALA A 168 -10.92 15.76 -0.32
N HIS A 169 -10.24 15.79 -1.47
CA HIS A 169 -9.21 14.82 -1.84
C HIS A 169 -7.80 15.20 -1.37
N GLU A 170 -7.52 16.48 -1.16
CA GLU A 170 -6.23 16.95 -0.62
C GLU A 170 -5.88 16.32 0.73
N ARG A 171 -6.88 15.87 1.48
CA ARG A 171 -6.72 15.23 2.79
C ARG A 171 -6.62 13.72 2.75
N LEU A 172 -6.94 13.08 1.63
CA LEU A 172 -7.11 11.64 1.53
C LEU A 172 -6.10 10.95 0.60
N ALA A 173 -5.45 11.71 -0.27
CA ALA A 173 -4.49 11.18 -1.23
C ALA A 173 -3.07 11.65 -0.89
N PRO A 174 -2.07 10.76 -0.93
CA PRO A 174 -0.70 11.18 -0.75
C PRO A 174 -0.28 12.12 -1.89
N ALA A 175 0.33 13.26 -1.54
CA ALA A 175 0.93 14.18 -2.50
C ALA A 175 2.12 13.53 -3.24
N VAL A 176 2.66 12.46 -2.70
CA VAL A 176 3.80 11.69 -3.24
C VAL A 176 3.49 10.19 -3.19
N PRO A 177 4.04 9.41 -4.12
CA PRO A 177 3.91 7.96 -4.05
C PRO A 177 4.62 7.42 -2.81
N TYR A 178 4.07 6.37 -2.21
CA TYR A 178 4.75 5.65 -1.14
C TYR A 178 4.46 4.17 -1.19
N ILE A 179 5.33 3.40 -0.57
CA ILE A 179 5.17 1.96 -0.46
C ILE A 179 5.84 1.45 0.80
N TRP A 180 5.20 0.47 1.42
CA TRP A 180 5.82 -0.40 2.38
C TRP A 180 5.30 -1.83 2.26
N ALA A 181 6.07 -2.79 2.74
CA ALA A 181 5.70 -4.20 2.78
C ALA A 181 6.16 -4.84 4.07
N LEU A 182 5.30 -5.68 4.64
CA LEU A 182 5.58 -6.51 5.82
C LEU A 182 5.36 -7.98 5.47
N ARG A 183 6.31 -8.84 5.80
CA ARG A 183 6.04 -10.27 5.88
C ARG A 183 5.49 -10.58 7.27
N LEU A 184 4.18 -10.79 7.31
CA LEU A 184 3.45 -11.17 8.51
C LEU A 184 3.57 -12.67 8.74
N THR A 185 3.62 -13.10 10.00
CA THR A 185 3.76 -14.50 10.40
C THR A 185 2.85 -14.84 11.57
N ARG A 186 2.47 -16.11 11.68
CA ARG A 186 1.73 -16.63 12.84
C ARG A 186 2.64 -16.90 14.04
N GLN A 187 3.92 -17.14 13.79
CA GLN A 187 4.87 -17.44 14.86
C GLN A 187 5.26 -16.16 15.60
N PRO A 188 5.20 -16.15 16.93
CA PRO A 188 5.66 -15.02 17.70
C PRO A 188 7.11 -14.63 17.35
N SER A 189 7.34 -13.34 17.21
CA SER A 189 8.67 -12.75 17.00
C SER A 189 8.86 -11.57 17.97
N GLN A 190 10.06 -11.00 17.99
CA GLN A 190 10.34 -9.83 18.83
C GLN A 190 9.64 -8.56 18.35
N THR A 191 9.23 -8.55 17.07
CA THR A 191 8.54 -7.43 16.46
C THR A 191 7.10 -7.81 16.14
N GLY A 192 6.16 -7.03 16.63
CA GLY A 192 4.75 -7.27 16.39
C GLY A 192 3.88 -6.13 16.89
N PHE A 193 2.62 -6.19 16.59
CA PHE A 193 1.60 -5.27 17.06
C PHE A 193 0.23 -5.93 17.04
N SER A 194 -0.68 -5.37 17.82
CA SER A 194 -2.09 -5.76 17.79
C SER A 194 -2.94 -4.70 17.13
N LEU A 195 -4.06 -5.14 16.54
CA LEU A 195 -5.06 -4.31 15.91
C LEU A 195 -6.44 -4.66 16.47
N THR A 196 -7.12 -3.69 17.06
CA THR A 196 -8.43 -3.87 17.68
C THR A 196 -9.41 -2.86 17.14
N PRO A 197 -10.57 -3.29 16.58
CA PRO A 197 -11.61 -2.35 16.19
C PRO A 197 -12.18 -1.68 17.44
N THR A 198 -12.45 -0.38 17.36
CA THR A 198 -12.99 0.39 18.46
C THR A 198 -14.08 1.36 17.99
N ALA A 199 -15.03 1.64 18.86
CA ALA A 199 -15.98 2.73 18.65
C ALA A 199 -15.43 3.99 19.34
N THR A 200 -15.41 5.10 18.63
CA THR A 200 -14.96 6.37 19.16
C THR A 200 -16.16 7.27 19.42
N VAL A 201 -16.53 7.42 20.69
CA VAL A 201 -17.56 8.37 21.07
C VAL A 201 -16.91 9.72 21.36
N GLY A 202 -17.17 10.72 20.50
CA GLY A 202 -16.73 12.11 20.75
C GLY A 202 -15.25 12.40 20.48
N ALA A 203 -14.50 11.51 19.86
CA ALA A 203 -13.15 11.84 19.40
C ALA A 203 -13.24 12.83 18.23
N ALA A 204 -12.54 13.96 18.32
CA ALA A 204 -12.33 14.81 17.17
C ALA A 204 -11.70 13.97 16.05
N ALA A 205 -12.21 14.12 14.81
CA ALA A 205 -11.60 13.47 13.67
C ALA A 205 -10.12 13.89 13.64
N VAL A 206 -9.23 12.97 14.02
CA VAL A 206 -7.80 13.18 13.81
C VAL A 206 -7.64 13.06 12.31
N THR A 207 -7.40 14.18 11.64
CA THR A 207 -6.95 14.17 10.26
C THR A 207 -5.68 13.33 10.24
N ASP A 208 -5.75 12.18 9.60
CA ASP A 208 -4.60 11.28 9.53
C ASP A 208 -3.48 11.99 8.78
N PRO A 209 -2.35 12.34 9.44
CA PRO A 209 -1.23 12.88 8.71
C PRO A 209 -0.76 11.83 7.71
N LEU A 210 -0.36 12.28 6.55
CA LEU A 210 0.25 11.44 5.52
C LEU A 210 1.26 10.47 6.17
N PHE A 211 1.17 9.17 5.85
CA PHE A 211 2.06 8.12 6.36
C PHE A 211 1.90 7.75 7.85
N SER A 212 0.73 7.95 8.46
CA SER A 212 0.53 7.66 9.88
C SER A 212 0.77 6.22 10.25
N ASP A 213 0.32 5.27 9.42
CA ASP A 213 0.56 3.84 9.57
C ASP A 213 2.07 3.54 9.54
N LEU A 214 2.78 4.12 8.58
CA LEU A 214 4.22 3.98 8.43
C LEU A 214 4.97 4.65 9.59
N THR A 215 4.51 5.83 10.01
CA THR A 215 5.05 6.53 11.17
C THR A 215 4.89 5.71 12.44
N PHE A 216 3.72 5.12 12.67
CA PHE A 216 3.52 4.22 13.81
C PHE A 216 4.45 3.00 13.74
N LEU A 217 4.52 2.33 12.60
CA LEU A 217 5.35 1.14 12.44
C LEU A 217 6.84 1.43 12.68
N LEU A 218 7.34 2.60 12.28
CA LEU A 218 8.76 2.98 12.36
C LEU A 218 9.16 3.81 13.58
N SER A 219 8.20 4.27 14.41
CA SER A 219 8.47 5.03 15.63
C SER A 219 8.48 4.14 16.87
N ASP A 220 8.82 4.74 18.02
CA ASP A 220 8.73 4.10 19.34
C ASP A 220 7.34 4.23 19.98
N ALA A 221 6.36 4.77 19.27
CA ALA A 221 4.99 4.91 19.74
C ALA A 221 4.43 3.52 20.10
N GLN A 222 3.90 3.41 21.32
CA GLN A 222 3.36 2.15 21.83
C GLN A 222 1.92 1.92 21.41
N GLN A 223 1.21 2.99 21.04
CA GLN A 223 -0.16 2.92 20.56
C GLN A 223 -0.47 4.04 19.57
N TRP A 224 -1.38 3.77 18.68
CA TRP A 224 -1.95 4.73 17.74
C TRP A 224 -3.43 4.42 17.54
N LEU A 225 -4.28 5.45 17.63
CA LEU A 225 -5.71 5.36 17.39
C LEU A 225 -6.04 6.01 16.05
N HIS A 226 -6.36 5.19 15.06
CA HIS A 226 -6.80 5.62 13.75
C HIS A 226 -8.32 5.71 13.71
N THR A 227 -8.90 6.88 13.44
CA THR A 227 -10.35 7.11 13.54
C THR A 227 -10.92 7.80 12.32
N GLU A 228 -12.16 7.44 11.97
CA GLU A 228 -13.00 8.13 11.01
C GLU A 228 -14.45 8.14 11.50
N GLY A 229 -14.95 9.30 11.90
CA GLY A 229 -16.26 9.44 12.53
C GLY A 229 -16.34 8.66 13.85
N GLU A 230 -17.33 7.78 13.97
CA GLU A 230 -17.54 6.95 15.16
C GLU A 230 -16.78 5.61 15.11
N ARG A 231 -16.03 5.34 14.06
CA ARG A 231 -15.26 4.11 13.86
C ARG A 231 -13.78 4.35 14.05
N GLY A 232 -13.08 3.36 14.56
CA GLY A 232 -11.65 3.44 14.69
C GLY A 232 -10.98 2.08 14.87
N TRP A 233 -9.65 2.13 14.83
CA TRP A 233 -8.78 1.02 15.06
C TRP A 233 -7.68 1.44 16.03
N LEU A 234 -7.54 0.68 17.10
CA LEU A 234 -6.44 0.83 18.05
C LEU A 234 -5.30 -0.10 17.65
N TRP A 235 -4.15 0.49 17.38
CA TRP A 235 -2.88 -0.18 17.13
C TRP A 235 -2.03 -0.14 18.41
N GLN A 236 -1.42 -1.26 18.79
CA GLN A 236 -0.59 -1.35 19.98
C GLN A 236 0.63 -2.27 19.73
N LYS A 237 1.83 -1.83 20.13
CA LYS A 237 3.08 -2.62 20.14
C LYS A 237 3.27 -3.36 21.43
#